data_00061b161b60133fef1ef5e6be64fde8
#
_entry.id   00061b161b60133fef1ef5e6be64fde8
#
_cell.length_a   1.000
_cell.length_b   1.000
_cell.length_c   1.000
_cell.angle_alpha   90.00
_cell.angle_beta   90.00
_cell.angle_gamma   90.00
#
_symmetry.space_group_name_H-M   'P 1'
#
loop_
_entity.id
_entity.type
_entity.pdbx_description
1 polymer ?
#
loop_
_entity_poly.entity_id
_entity_poly.type
_entity_poly.pdbx_seq_one_letter_code
_entity_poly.pdbx_strand_id
1 'polypeptide(L)'
;MNQVKQLFSRYKMLALVIAVALIWLFFSWQTEGGFVTPRNLSNLLRQMSITGILACGMVLVIISGEIDLSVGSLLGLLGGLAAILDVVYHIPLLANLSLVALCGLVIGLGNGYMTAYLRIPSFIVGLGGMLAFRGVLLGVTGGTTIAPVSPELVYVGQGIDEAGQHRADQHHAQYVTHQ
;
A
#
# COMPACT_ATOMS: atom_id res chain seq x y z
N MET A 1 42.54 5.50 -11.10
CA MET A 1 41.13 5.92 -10.90
C MET A 1 40.14 5.30 -11.87
N ASN A 2 40.56 4.83 -13.03
CA ASN A 2 39.69 4.26 -14.08
C ASN A 2 39.33 2.77 -13.87
N GLN A 3 40.18 1.97 -13.24
CA GLN A 3 39.95 0.54 -13.06
C GLN A 3 38.82 0.29 -12.02
N VAL A 4 38.78 1.08 -10.96
CA VAL A 4 37.72 0.99 -9.94
C VAL A 4 36.35 1.36 -10.52
N LYS A 5 36.28 2.41 -11.37
CA LYS A 5 35.03 2.77 -12.07
C LYS A 5 34.58 1.69 -13.06
N GLN A 6 35.49 1.03 -13.76
CA GLN A 6 35.17 -0.06 -14.68
C GLN A 6 34.73 -1.33 -13.92
N LEU A 7 35.34 -1.64 -12.76
CA LEU A 7 34.93 -2.73 -11.89
C LEU A 7 33.52 -2.49 -11.33
N PHE A 8 33.23 -1.27 -10.83
CA PHE A 8 31.91 -0.88 -10.36
C PHE A 8 30.84 -0.90 -11.46
N SER A 9 31.20 -0.54 -12.69
CA SER A 9 30.27 -0.61 -13.84
C SER A 9 29.91 -2.06 -14.22
N ARG A 10 30.85 -2.99 -14.09
CA ARG A 10 30.66 -4.40 -14.45
C ARG A 10 29.92 -5.19 -13.36
N TYR A 11 30.00 -4.71 -12.11
CA TYR A 11 29.42 -5.39 -10.95
C TYR A 11 28.36 -4.56 -10.21
N LYS A 12 27.63 -3.67 -10.94
CA LYS A 12 26.55 -2.86 -10.34
C LYS A 12 25.51 -3.72 -9.60
N MET A 13 25.14 -4.86 -10.18
CA MET A 13 24.24 -5.82 -9.57
C MET A 13 24.83 -6.43 -8.28
N LEU A 14 26.13 -6.76 -8.32
CA LEU A 14 26.80 -7.33 -7.14
C LEU A 14 26.89 -6.31 -6.00
N ALA A 15 27.21 -5.05 -6.32
CA ALA A 15 27.24 -3.96 -5.33
C ALA A 15 25.87 -3.74 -4.70
N LEU A 16 24.79 -3.80 -5.49
CA LEU A 16 23.43 -3.70 -4.99
C LEU A 16 23.07 -4.86 -4.05
N VAL A 17 23.40 -6.10 -4.44
CA VAL A 17 23.15 -7.29 -3.61
C VAL A 17 23.93 -7.21 -2.30
N ILE A 18 25.20 -6.79 -2.36
CA ILE A 18 26.03 -6.61 -1.15
C ILE A 18 25.42 -5.52 -0.25
N ALA A 19 24.98 -4.39 -0.80
CA ALA A 19 24.36 -3.31 -0.04
C ALA A 19 23.08 -3.80 0.67
N VAL A 20 22.22 -4.52 -0.03
CA VAL A 20 21.00 -5.10 0.55
C VAL A 20 21.36 -6.11 1.65
N ALA A 21 22.34 -6.99 1.41
CA ALA A 21 22.78 -7.95 2.40
C ALA A 21 23.36 -7.29 3.67
N LEU A 22 24.14 -6.22 3.51
CA LEU A 22 24.67 -5.45 4.64
C LEU A 22 23.57 -4.77 5.44
N ILE A 23 22.56 -4.19 4.78
CA ILE A 23 21.40 -3.60 5.44
C ILE A 23 20.62 -4.68 6.22
N TRP A 24 20.40 -5.84 5.62
CA TRP A 24 19.74 -6.97 6.26
C TRP A 24 20.49 -7.46 7.52
N LEU A 25 21.81 -7.63 7.42
CA LEU A 25 22.66 -8.03 8.54
C LEU A 25 22.66 -6.97 9.65
N PHE A 26 22.76 -5.69 9.27
CA PHE A 26 22.73 -4.59 10.22
C PHE A 26 21.43 -4.55 11.02
N PHE A 27 20.28 -4.60 10.36
CA PHE A 27 18.99 -4.59 11.04
C PHE A 27 18.73 -5.88 11.83
N SER A 28 19.17 -7.03 11.32
CA SER A 28 19.07 -8.30 12.06
C SER A 28 19.86 -8.26 13.37
N TRP A 29 21.05 -7.67 13.35
CA TRP A 29 21.87 -7.49 14.55
C TRP A 29 21.28 -6.44 15.50
N GLN A 30 20.87 -5.29 14.99
CA GLN A 30 20.32 -4.19 15.79
C GLN A 30 18.99 -4.55 16.48
N THR A 31 18.21 -5.45 15.90
CA THR A 31 16.89 -5.85 16.43
C THR A 31 16.95 -7.20 17.19
N GLU A 32 18.15 -7.67 17.52
CA GLU A 32 18.36 -8.97 18.22
C GLU A 32 17.61 -10.13 17.53
N GLY A 33 17.59 -10.13 16.19
CA GLY A 33 16.88 -11.11 15.37
C GLY A 33 15.39 -10.82 15.13
N GLY A 34 14.82 -9.78 15.73
CA GLY A 34 13.44 -9.37 15.55
C GLY A 34 13.09 -9.06 14.08
N PHE A 35 14.07 -8.55 13.33
CA PHE A 35 13.92 -8.24 11.90
C PHE A 35 13.63 -9.48 11.05
N VAL A 36 14.21 -10.65 11.39
CA VAL A 36 14.09 -11.90 10.62
C VAL A 36 12.94 -12.78 11.13
N THR A 37 12.15 -12.31 12.09
CA THR A 37 10.99 -13.08 12.57
C THR A 37 9.99 -13.36 11.47
N PRO A 38 9.32 -14.53 11.46
CA PRO A 38 8.28 -14.85 10.46
C PRO A 38 7.19 -13.78 10.37
N ARG A 39 6.82 -13.18 11.49
CA ARG A 39 5.82 -12.10 11.57
C ARG A 39 6.28 -10.84 10.81
N ASN A 40 7.53 -10.40 11.04
CA ASN A 40 8.06 -9.23 10.34
C ASN A 40 8.25 -9.50 8.84
N LEU A 41 8.71 -10.71 8.50
CA LEU A 41 8.89 -11.12 7.10
C LEU A 41 7.54 -11.17 6.35
N SER A 42 6.50 -11.70 6.98
CA SER A 42 5.13 -11.68 6.44
C SER A 42 4.64 -10.25 6.20
N ASN A 43 4.86 -9.34 7.16
CA ASN A 43 4.51 -7.93 7.01
C ASN A 43 5.26 -7.24 5.87
N LEU A 44 6.54 -7.52 5.71
CA LEU A 44 7.34 -7.01 4.59
C LEU A 44 6.83 -7.52 3.25
N LEU A 45 6.57 -8.82 3.13
CA LEU A 45 6.03 -9.42 1.90
C LEU A 45 4.67 -8.82 1.54
N ARG A 46 3.81 -8.55 2.52
CA ARG A 46 2.51 -7.90 2.32
C ARG A 46 2.67 -6.48 1.77
N GLN A 47 3.53 -5.66 2.38
CA GLN A 47 3.81 -4.32 1.90
C GLN A 47 4.42 -4.33 0.48
N MET A 48 5.30 -5.28 0.19
CA MET A 48 5.86 -5.47 -1.14
C MET A 48 4.80 -5.88 -2.16
N SER A 49 3.82 -6.71 -1.79
CA SER A 49 2.72 -7.13 -2.66
C SER A 49 1.84 -5.95 -3.07
N ILE A 50 1.45 -5.10 -2.11
CA ILE A 50 0.67 -3.89 -2.38
C ILE A 50 1.44 -2.96 -3.34
N THR A 51 2.72 -2.69 -3.02
CA THR A 51 3.58 -1.86 -3.88
C THR A 51 3.78 -2.48 -5.25
N GLY A 52 3.91 -3.81 -5.34
CA GLY A 52 4.05 -4.55 -6.59
C GLY A 52 2.82 -4.41 -7.50
N ILE A 53 1.62 -4.55 -6.94
CA ILE A 53 0.37 -4.37 -7.71
C ILE A 53 0.26 -2.94 -8.24
N LEU A 54 0.55 -1.94 -7.40
CA LEU A 54 0.57 -0.54 -7.82
C LEU A 54 1.62 -0.29 -8.91
N ALA A 55 2.81 -0.86 -8.75
CA ALA A 55 3.89 -0.75 -9.74
C ALA A 55 3.48 -1.34 -11.09
N CYS A 56 2.78 -2.47 -11.13
CA CYS A 56 2.24 -3.02 -12.38
C CYS A 56 1.29 -2.05 -13.09
N GLY A 57 0.40 -1.39 -12.34
CA GLY A 57 -0.47 -0.36 -12.90
C GLY A 57 0.32 0.86 -13.42
N MET A 58 1.30 1.31 -12.64
CA MET A 58 2.15 2.45 -13.02
C MET A 58 3.02 2.19 -14.24
N VAL A 59 3.47 0.95 -14.45
CA VAL A 59 4.21 0.57 -15.67
C VAL A 59 3.40 0.86 -16.93
N LEU A 60 2.09 0.59 -16.93
CA LEU A 60 1.22 0.88 -18.07
C LEU A 60 1.15 2.38 -18.34
N VAL A 61 1.06 3.21 -17.30
CA VAL A 61 1.06 4.67 -17.43
C VAL A 61 2.40 5.18 -17.96
N ILE A 62 3.52 4.65 -17.45
CA ILE A 62 4.87 5.05 -17.89
C ILE A 62 5.14 4.64 -19.35
N ILE A 63 4.67 3.46 -19.79
CA ILE A 63 4.80 3.02 -21.18
C ILE A 63 4.02 3.95 -22.13
N SER A 64 2.93 4.54 -21.66
CA SER A 64 2.17 5.56 -22.44
C SER A 64 2.91 6.90 -22.51
N GLY A 65 4.06 7.05 -21.85
CA GLY A 65 4.82 8.31 -21.79
C GLY A 65 4.29 9.31 -20.78
N GLU A 66 3.39 8.89 -19.91
CA GLU A 66 2.70 9.73 -18.94
C GLU A 66 3.21 9.50 -17.51
N ILE A 67 2.96 10.45 -16.62
CA ILE A 67 3.34 10.36 -15.21
C ILE A 67 2.11 10.65 -14.35
N ASP A 68 1.70 9.70 -13.51
CA ASP A 68 0.60 9.89 -12.57
C ASP A 68 1.14 9.99 -11.12
N LEU A 69 1.06 11.16 -10.54
CA LEU A 69 1.44 11.43 -9.16
C LEU A 69 0.29 11.25 -8.16
N SER A 70 -0.93 11.03 -8.65
CA SER A 70 -2.13 10.92 -7.81
C SER A 70 -2.30 9.54 -7.15
N VAL A 71 -1.63 8.49 -7.66
CA VAL A 71 -1.82 7.08 -7.26
C VAL A 71 -1.76 6.88 -5.76
N GLY A 72 -0.77 7.47 -5.06
CA GLY A 72 -0.65 7.31 -3.61
C GLY A 72 -1.81 7.91 -2.82
N SER A 73 -2.28 9.10 -3.21
CA SER A 73 -3.41 9.77 -2.57
C SER A 73 -4.74 9.14 -2.96
N LEU A 74 -4.86 8.61 -4.18
CA LEU A 74 -6.01 7.82 -4.62
C LEU A 74 -6.13 6.52 -3.82
N LEU A 75 -5.02 5.81 -3.60
CA LEU A 75 -5.00 4.63 -2.74
C LEU A 75 -5.46 4.96 -1.32
N GLY A 76 -4.98 6.07 -0.74
CA GLY A 76 -5.43 6.54 0.56
C GLY A 76 -6.91 6.86 0.61
N LEU A 77 -7.44 7.56 -0.41
CA LEU A 77 -8.85 7.89 -0.53
C LEU A 77 -9.74 6.65 -0.63
N LEU A 78 -9.37 5.70 -1.49
CA LEU A 78 -10.12 4.46 -1.68
C LEU A 78 -10.07 3.56 -0.43
N GLY A 79 -8.92 3.50 0.25
CA GLY A 79 -8.79 2.79 1.51
C GLY A 79 -9.63 3.42 2.63
N GLY A 80 -9.62 4.76 2.74
CA GLY A 80 -10.48 5.50 3.66
C GLY A 80 -11.97 5.30 3.36
N LEU A 81 -12.35 5.31 2.08
CA LEU A 81 -13.72 5.03 1.64
C LEU A 81 -14.14 3.61 2.04
N ALA A 82 -13.29 2.60 1.80
CA ALA A 82 -13.54 1.22 2.21
C ALA A 82 -13.79 1.11 3.72
N ALA A 83 -12.97 1.77 4.53
CA ALA A 83 -13.13 1.78 5.98
C ALA A 83 -14.43 2.48 6.43
N ILE A 84 -14.83 3.58 5.80
CA ILE A 84 -16.08 4.27 6.08
C ILE A 84 -17.30 3.39 5.73
N LEU A 85 -17.29 2.79 4.56
CA LEU A 85 -18.38 1.90 4.11
C LEU A 85 -18.53 0.68 5.02
N ASP A 86 -17.44 0.19 5.58
CA ASP A 86 -17.41 -0.94 6.51
C ASP A 86 -17.88 -0.53 7.90
N VAL A 87 -17.24 0.48 8.51
CA VAL A 87 -17.42 0.83 9.93
C VAL A 87 -18.67 1.67 10.17
N VAL A 88 -18.97 2.62 9.27
CA VAL A 88 -20.10 3.56 9.47
C VAL A 88 -21.37 3.03 8.84
N TYR A 89 -21.29 2.49 7.62
CA TYR A 89 -22.48 2.05 6.88
C TYR A 89 -22.71 0.54 6.95
N HIS A 90 -21.80 -0.23 7.54
CA HIS A 90 -21.90 -1.69 7.70
C HIS A 90 -22.22 -2.42 6.40
N ILE A 91 -21.63 -1.97 5.28
CA ILE A 91 -21.86 -2.56 3.96
C ILE A 91 -21.12 -3.91 3.86
N PRO A 92 -21.78 -4.98 3.38
CA PRO A 92 -21.14 -6.28 3.21
C PRO A 92 -19.86 -6.19 2.36
N LEU A 93 -18.85 -6.98 2.70
CA LEU A 93 -17.51 -6.95 2.10
C LEU A 93 -17.52 -6.90 0.57
N LEU A 94 -18.30 -7.77 -0.08
CA LEU A 94 -18.33 -7.85 -1.54
C LEU A 94 -18.90 -6.56 -2.17
N ALA A 95 -19.94 -5.99 -1.59
CA ALA A 95 -20.53 -4.73 -2.04
C ALA A 95 -19.57 -3.56 -1.79
N ASN A 96 -18.90 -3.53 -0.63
CA ASN A 96 -17.90 -2.54 -0.29
C ASN A 96 -16.75 -2.53 -1.33
N LEU A 97 -16.13 -3.69 -1.57
CA LEU A 97 -15.05 -3.82 -2.53
C LEU A 97 -15.49 -3.44 -3.95
N SER A 98 -16.72 -3.80 -4.34
CA SER A 98 -17.26 -3.44 -5.66
C SER A 98 -17.47 -1.94 -5.80
N LEU A 99 -17.99 -1.26 -4.77
CA LEU A 99 -18.18 0.19 -4.76
C LEU A 99 -16.83 0.93 -4.82
N VAL A 100 -15.86 0.49 -4.03
CA VAL A 100 -14.51 1.08 -4.01
C VAL A 100 -13.81 0.89 -5.37
N ALA A 101 -13.92 -0.31 -5.97
CA ALA A 101 -13.38 -0.57 -7.29
C ALA A 101 -14.04 0.30 -8.37
N LEU A 102 -15.37 0.47 -8.31
CA LEU A 102 -16.12 1.34 -9.22
C LEU A 102 -15.68 2.80 -9.06
N CYS A 103 -15.54 3.29 -7.84
CA CYS A 103 -15.03 4.64 -7.57
C CYS A 103 -13.63 4.84 -8.15
N GLY A 104 -12.73 3.88 -7.94
CA GLY A 104 -11.38 3.91 -8.52
C GLY A 104 -11.39 3.95 -10.04
N LEU A 105 -12.26 3.15 -10.66
CA LEU A 105 -12.46 3.13 -12.12
C LEU A 105 -12.94 4.48 -12.64
N VAL A 106 -13.96 5.07 -12.02
CA VAL A 106 -14.52 6.37 -12.44
C VAL A 106 -13.48 7.47 -12.32
N ILE A 107 -12.72 7.50 -11.21
CA ILE A 107 -11.65 8.48 -11.01
C ILE A 107 -10.53 8.28 -12.04
N GLY A 108 -10.11 7.04 -12.29
CA GLY A 108 -9.08 6.71 -13.27
C GLY A 108 -9.49 7.09 -14.68
N LEU A 109 -10.76 6.83 -15.06
CA LEU A 109 -11.32 7.28 -16.34
C LEU A 109 -11.35 8.80 -16.44
N GLY A 110 -11.70 9.52 -15.37
CA GLY A 110 -11.67 10.98 -15.31
C GLY A 110 -10.28 11.55 -15.55
N ASN A 111 -9.26 11.02 -14.86
CA ASN A 111 -7.85 11.42 -15.05
C ASN A 111 -7.38 11.12 -16.49
N GLY A 112 -7.69 9.92 -16.99
CA GLY A 112 -7.37 9.52 -18.36
C GLY A 112 -8.05 10.40 -19.40
N TYR A 113 -9.33 10.75 -19.20
CA TYR A 113 -10.06 11.66 -20.09
C TYR A 113 -9.43 13.05 -20.14
N MET A 114 -9.06 13.61 -18.97
CA MET A 114 -8.40 14.92 -18.90
C MET A 114 -7.07 14.92 -19.65
N THR A 115 -6.30 13.84 -19.54
CA THR A 115 -5.01 13.74 -20.22
C THR A 115 -5.16 13.48 -21.72
N ALA A 116 -5.97 12.51 -22.11
CA ALA A 116 -6.04 12.04 -23.50
C ALA A 116 -6.88 12.98 -24.39
N TYR A 117 -8.03 13.48 -23.90
CA TYR A 117 -8.96 14.26 -24.71
C TYR A 117 -8.83 15.76 -24.48
N LEU A 118 -8.67 16.22 -23.25
CA LEU A 118 -8.47 17.64 -22.96
C LEU A 118 -7.02 18.07 -23.16
N ARG A 119 -6.12 17.12 -23.43
CA ARG A 119 -4.67 17.35 -23.66
C ARG A 119 -3.99 18.11 -22.51
N ILE A 120 -4.49 17.95 -21.30
CA ILE A 120 -3.84 18.50 -20.12
C ILE A 120 -2.65 17.61 -19.78
N PRO A 121 -1.43 18.16 -19.58
CA PRO A 121 -0.28 17.35 -19.19
C PRO A 121 -0.60 16.48 -17.98
N SER A 122 -0.31 15.18 -18.07
CA SER A 122 -0.59 14.19 -16.99
C SER A 122 -0.02 14.58 -15.64
N PHE A 123 1.15 15.20 -15.65
CA PHE A 123 1.77 15.74 -14.45
C PHE A 123 0.87 16.76 -13.73
N ILE A 124 0.19 17.65 -14.47
CA ILE A 124 -0.73 18.65 -13.88
C ILE A 124 -1.97 17.96 -13.34
N VAL A 125 -2.55 17.02 -14.12
CA VAL A 125 -3.70 16.21 -13.68
C VAL A 125 -3.35 15.41 -12.44
N GLY A 126 -2.17 14.74 -12.43
CA GLY A 126 -1.70 13.96 -11.30
C GLY A 126 -1.48 14.79 -10.04
N LEU A 127 -0.84 15.97 -10.13
CA LEU A 127 -0.67 16.87 -8.98
C LEU A 127 -2.01 17.40 -8.46
N GLY A 128 -2.91 17.83 -9.36
CA GLY A 128 -4.25 18.29 -8.98
C GLY A 128 -5.03 17.17 -8.29
N GLY A 129 -5.01 15.96 -8.86
CA GLY A 129 -5.61 14.76 -8.29
C GLY A 129 -5.02 14.41 -6.91
N MET A 130 -3.70 14.47 -6.77
CA MET A 130 -3.02 14.20 -5.49
C MET A 130 -3.54 15.11 -4.38
N LEU A 131 -3.65 16.40 -4.62
CA LEU A 131 -4.15 17.38 -3.64
C LEU A 131 -5.65 17.22 -3.38
N ALA A 132 -6.44 17.03 -4.45
CA ALA A 132 -7.88 16.85 -4.36
C ALA A 132 -8.25 15.60 -3.57
N PHE A 133 -7.67 14.44 -3.89
CA PHE A 133 -7.96 13.18 -3.20
C PHE A 133 -7.55 13.21 -1.74
N ARG A 134 -6.39 13.82 -1.44
CA ARG A 134 -5.95 14.01 -0.06
C ARG A 134 -6.87 14.96 0.71
N GLY A 135 -7.31 16.05 0.07
CA GLY A 135 -8.26 16.99 0.66
C GLY A 135 -9.62 16.36 0.94
N VAL A 136 -10.15 15.60 -0.01
CA VAL A 136 -11.42 14.86 0.17
C VAL A 136 -11.28 13.84 1.30
N LEU A 137 -10.21 13.05 1.32
CA LEU A 137 -9.97 12.08 2.40
C LEU A 137 -9.97 12.75 3.77
N LEU A 138 -9.19 13.82 3.94
CA LEU A 138 -9.14 14.56 5.21
C LEU A 138 -10.48 15.20 5.56
N GLY A 139 -11.21 15.73 4.58
CA GLY A 139 -12.53 16.32 4.78
C GLY A 139 -13.58 15.32 5.26
N VAL A 140 -13.58 14.10 4.69
CA VAL A 140 -14.56 13.05 5.04
C VAL A 140 -14.21 12.34 6.34
N THR A 141 -12.90 12.12 6.62
CA THR A 141 -12.45 11.45 7.84
C THR A 141 -12.26 12.40 9.02
N GLY A 142 -12.29 13.72 8.80
CA GLY A 142 -11.91 14.70 9.81
C GLY A 142 -10.46 14.58 10.26
N GLY A 143 -9.59 13.91 9.46
CA GLY A 143 -8.20 13.61 9.83
C GLY A 143 -8.05 12.54 10.91
N THR A 144 -9.11 11.85 11.26
CA THR A 144 -9.10 10.78 12.29
C THR A 144 -8.92 9.40 11.66
N THR A 145 -8.36 8.47 12.43
CA THR A 145 -8.27 7.06 12.03
C THR A 145 -9.63 6.39 12.16
N ILE A 146 -10.08 5.71 11.10
CA ILE A 146 -11.32 4.92 11.12
C ILE A 146 -10.94 3.48 11.49
N ALA A 147 -11.28 3.10 12.71
CA ALA A 147 -10.98 1.79 13.27
C ALA A 147 -11.99 1.48 14.42
N PRO A 148 -12.19 0.19 14.77
CA PRO A 148 -11.69 -1.01 14.08
C PRO A 148 -12.52 -1.32 12.84
N VAL A 149 -11.88 -1.81 11.78
CA VAL A 149 -12.55 -2.34 10.59
C VAL A 149 -12.99 -3.79 10.84
N SER A 150 -13.96 -4.29 10.07
CA SER A 150 -14.47 -5.64 10.23
C SER A 150 -13.38 -6.72 10.03
N PRO A 151 -13.48 -7.88 10.72
CA PRO A 151 -12.55 -8.99 10.54
C PRO A 151 -12.46 -9.47 9.09
N GLU A 152 -13.55 -9.36 8.33
CA GLU A 152 -13.62 -9.75 6.93
C GLU A 152 -12.75 -8.83 6.05
N LEU A 153 -12.80 -7.53 6.28
CA LEU A 153 -11.98 -6.55 5.57
C LEU A 153 -10.50 -6.69 5.95
N VAL A 154 -10.21 -6.96 7.23
CA VAL A 154 -8.87 -7.29 7.71
C VAL A 154 -8.33 -8.55 7.02
N TYR A 155 -9.15 -9.59 6.89
CA TYR A 155 -8.78 -10.84 6.22
C TYR A 155 -8.36 -10.63 4.76
N VAL A 156 -9.09 -9.81 4.01
CA VAL A 156 -8.74 -9.48 2.62
C VAL A 156 -7.45 -8.67 2.53
N GLY A 157 -7.25 -7.71 3.46
CA GLY A 157 -6.07 -6.82 3.45
C GLY A 157 -4.82 -7.45 4.05
N GLN A 158 -4.96 -8.36 5.01
CA GLN A 158 -3.85 -8.86 5.81
C GLN A 158 -3.59 -10.37 5.66
N GLY A 159 -4.54 -11.13 5.09
CA GLY A 159 -4.45 -12.57 4.93
C GLY A 159 -4.75 -13.37 6.20
N ILE A 160 -4.61 -14.69 6.11
CA ILE A 160 -5.06 -15.65 7.13
C ILE A 160 -4.31 -15.53 8.47
N ASP A 161 -3.05 -15.11 8.47
CA ASP A 161 -2.17 -15.21 9.64
C ASP A 161 -2.56 -14.28 10.80
N GLU A 162 -3.05 -13.08 10.54
CA GLU A 162 -3.41 -12.17 11.63
C GLU A 162 -4.82 -12.42 12.19
N ALA A 163 -5.76 -12.86 11.38
CA ALA A 163 -7.07 -13.27 11.88
C ALA A 163 -6.97 -14.52 12.78
N GLY A 164 -6.06 -15.42 12.47
CA GLY A 164 -5.72 -16.58 13.30
C GLY A 164 -5.01 -16.18 14.60
N GLN A 165 -4.06 -15.25 14.53
CA GLN A 165 -3.33 -14.77 15.71
C GLN A 165 -4.21 -13.91 16.62
N HIS A 166 -5.08 -13.06 16.07
CA HIS A 166 -6.01 -12.26 16.89
C HIS A 166 -7.01 -13.15 17.65
N ARG A 167 -7.44 -14.26 17.07
CA ARG A 167 -8.25 -15.27 17.79
C ARG A 167 -7.45 -16.00 18.86
N ALA A 168 -6.19 -16.33 18.57
CA ALA A 168 -5.33 -16.98 19.54
C ALA A 168 -5.00 -16.09 20.73
N ASP A 169 -4.74 -14.79 20.49
CA ASP A 169 -4.49 -13.78 21.52
C ASP A 169 -5.75 -13.49 22.36
N GLN A 170 -6.91 -13.45 21.75
CA GLN A 170 -8.19 -13.30 22.49
C GLN A 170 -8.50 -14.53 23.35
N HIS A 171 -8.26 -15.73 22.87
CA HIS A 171 -8.37 -16.95 23.66
C HIS A 171 -7.37 -16.98 24.81
N HIS A 172 -6.13 -16.60 24.59
CA HIS A 172 -5.13 -16.49 25.65
C HIS A 172 -5.52 -15.44 26.70
N ALA A 173 -6.02 -14.27 26.30
CA ALA A 173 -6.49 -13.23 27.22
C ALA A 173 -7.67 -13.70 28.08
N GLN A 174 -8.59 -14.47 27.51
CA GLN A 174 -9.71 -15.06 28.27
C GLN A 174 -9.26 -16.10 29.30
N TYR A 175 -8.24 -16.90 28.98
CA TYR A 175 -7.72 -17.88 29.93
C TYR A 175 -6.95 -17.25 31.11
N VAL A 176 -6.31 -16.09 30.89
CA VAL A 176 -5.54 -15.38 31.94
C VAL A 176 -6.46 -14.61 32.89
N THR A 177 -7.65 -14.18 32.46
CA THR A 177 -8.62 -13.45 33.30
C THR A 177 -9.48 -14.37 34.20
N HIS A 178 -9.41 -15.68 34.03
CA HIS A 178 -10.16 -16.67 34.81
C HIS A 178 -9.30 -17.49 35.79
N GLN A 179 -8.04 -17.11 36.00
CA GLN A 179 -7.16 -17.63 37.06
C GLN A 179 -6.86 -16.54 38.10
#